data_438da4423f327cb32c1997a6b8a91272
#
_entry.id   438da4423f327cb32c1997a6b8a91272
#
_cell.length_a   1.000
_cell.length_b   1.000
_cell.length_c   1.000
_cell.angle_alpha   90.00
_cell.angle_beta   90.00
_cell.angle_gamma   90.00
#
_symmetry.space_group_name_H-M   'P 1'
#
loop_
_entity.id
_entity.type
_entity.pdbx_description
1 polymer ?
#
loop_
_entity_poly.entity_id
_entity_poly.type
_entity_poly.pdbx_seq_one_letter_code
_entity_poly.pdbx_strand_id
1 'polypeptide(L)'
;PRAARPGLRGTNGIANFARMNLAIDIGNSLAKLAVIENGQVVDFLKTDRPDAAFVAGVLDANPAIDAAIAISCRTADSEVESLLRRRLRRFLRFDRSVPVPIENRYATPETLGPDRLAAAVGAWTLYPGRNILIVDFGTAITIDFVTERGEYLGGNISPGADTRFRALNRFTDTLPLCSFPQQEKPTLLGDSTRSAIESGVVNGIVYEIEGYIRDLEQRYEDLRIVFTGGESDFFAKRLKNTIFATYDLVAYGLNRILEYNAK
;
A
#
# COMPACT_ATOMS: atom_id res chain seq x y z
N PRO A 1 49.93 -46.90 11.60
CA PRO A 1 49.25 -46.73 10.33
C PRO A 1 48.20 -45.67 10.46
N ARG A 2 48.44 -44.51 9.85
CA ARG A 2 47.52 -43.40 9.79
C ARG A 2 46.66 -43.57 8.54
N ALA A 3 45.35 -43.67 8.72
CA ALA A 3 44.39 -43.66 7.63
C ALA A 3 44.24 -42.25 7.03
N ALA A 4 44.35 -42.16 5.70
CA ALA A 4 44.17 -40.94 4.92
C ALA A 4 42.66 -40.53 4.93
N ARG A 5 42.39 -39.24 5.16
CA ARG A 5 41.05 -38.63 4.98
C ARG A 5 40.83 -38.34 3.49
N PRO A 6 39.66 -38.64 2.91
CA PRO A 6 39.34 -38.22 1.55
C PRO A 6 39.01 -36.73 1.53
N GLY A 7 39.59 -36.05 0.51
CA GLY A 7 39.38 -34.63 0.25
C GLY A 7 37.93 -34.31 -0.07
N LEU A 8 37.42 -33.29 0.59
CA LEU A 8 36.16 -32.59 0.24
C LEU A 8 36.35 -31.89 -1.10
N ARG A 9 35.70 -32.39 -2.12
CA ARG A 9 35.54 -31.68 -3.40
C ARG A 9 34.71 -30.45 -3.15
N GLY A 10 35.20 -29.30 -3.59
CA GLY A 10 34.53 -28.03 -3.53
C GLY A 10 33.16 -28.07 -4.22
N THR A 11 32.14 -27.83 -3.49
CA THR A 11 30.83 -27.46 -4.05
C THR A 11 30.98 -26.05 -4.61
N ASN A 12 30.87 -25.93 -5.94
CA ASN A 12 30.69 -24.66 -6.61
C ASN A 12 29.48 -23.97 -5.97
N GLY A 13 29.74 -23.04 -5.06
CA GLY A 13 28.75 -22.10 -4.56
C GLY A 13 28.36 -21.20 -5.72
N ILE A 14 27.25 -21.51 -6.39
CA ILE A 14 26.48 -20.49 -7.13
C ILE A 14 26.11 -19.49 -6.06
N ALA A 15 26.74 -18.34 -6.06
CA ALA A 15 26.34 -17.20 -5.25
C ALA A 15 24.87 -16.93 -5.60
N ASN A 16 24.00 -17.25 -4.67
CA ASN A 16 22.59 -16.95 -4.78
C ASN A 16 22.51 -15.42 -4.58
N PHE A 17 22.71 -14.65 -5.66
CA PHE A 17 22.53 -13.21 -5.61
C PHE A 17 21.09 -12.98 -5.14
N ALA A 18 20.95 -12.37 -3.98
CA ALA A 18 19.67 -12.00 -3.44
C ALA A 18 18.90 -11.22 -4.53
N ARG A 19 17.70 -11.70 -4.87
CA ARG A 19 16.88 -11.03 -5.88
C ARG A 19 16.34 -9.75 -5.28
N MET A 20 16.71 -8.63 -5.88
CA MET A 20 16.14 -7.33 -5.52
C MET A 20 15.13 -6.88 -6.57
N ASN A 21 14.00 -6.42 -6.12
CA ASN A 21 12.93 -5.88 -6.94
C ASN A 21 12.67 -4.42 -6.56
N LEU A 22 12.14 -3.64 -7.52
CA LEU A 22 11.67 -2.28 -7.30
C LEU A 22 10.16 -2.22 -7.52
N ALA A 23 9.41 -1.85 -6.50
CA ALA A 23 7.99 -1.55 -6.61
C ALA A 23 7.80 -0.03 -6.64
N ILE A 24 7.04 0.47 -7.62
CA ILE A 24 6.79 1.90 -7.83
C ILE A 24 5.29 2.15 -7.83
N ASP A 25 4.83 3.03 -6.93
CA ASP A 25 3.45 3.50 -6.86
C ASP A 25 3.45 5.03 -7.10
N ILE A 26 2.95 5.45 -8.27
CA ILE A 26 2.83 6.86 -8.63
C ILE A 26 1.40 7.31 -8.39
N GLY A 27 1.15 7.83 -7.19
CA GLY A 27 -0.12 8.42 -6.80
C GLY A 27 -0.32 9.84 -7.33
N ASN A 28 -1.47 10.45 -7.02
CA ASN A 28 -1.80 11.81 -7.46
C ASN A 28 -0.88 12.88 -6.85
N SER A 29 -0.53 12.76 -5.58
CA SER A 29 0.25 13.76 -4.86
C SER A 29 1.71 13.34 -4.66
N LEU A 30 1.97 12.06 -4.51
CA LEU A 30 3.27 11.53 -4.12
C LEU A 30 3.51 10.19 -4.79
N ALA A 31 4.73 9.95 -5.22
CA ALA A 31 5.19 8.63 -5.62
C ALA A 31 5.95 7.94 -4.48
N LYS A 32 5.79 6.64 -4.38
CA LYS A 32 6.42 5.76 -3.40
C LYS A 32 7.21 4.71 -4.16
N LEU A 33 8.48 4.53 -3.78
CA LEU A 33 9.36 3.52 -4.34
C LEU A 33 9.84 2.62 -3.21
N ALA A 34 9.66 1.33 -3.36
CA ALA A 34 10.15 0.34 -2.39
C ALA A 34 11.18 -0.56 -3.05
N VAL A 35 12.36 -0.62 -2.46
CA VAL A 35 13.39 -1.61 -2.78
C VAL A 35 13.12 -2.85 -1.93
N ILE A 36 12.98 -3.99 -2.58
CA ILE A 36 12.55 -5.22 -1.94
C ILE A 36 13.60 -6.30 -2.18
N GLU A 37 14.09 -6.86 -1.10
CA GLU A 37 15.05 -7.97 -1.10
C GLU A 37 14.41 -9.19 -0.44
N ASN A 38 14.39 -10.32 -1.15
CA ASN A 38 13.81 -11.58 -0.65
C ASN A 38 12.38 -11.41 -0.07
N GLY A 39 11.55 -10.57 -0.71
CA GLY A 39 10.18 -10.31 -0.29
C GLY A 39 10.02 -9.34 0.89
N GLN A 40 11.11 -8.76 1.40
CA GLN A 40 11.08 -7.75 2.47
C GLN A 40 11.47 -6.38 1.92
N VAL A 41 10.75 -5.35 2.32
CA VAL A 41 11.10 -3.96 1.99
C VAL A 41 12.34 -3.57 2.79
N VAL A 42 13.43 -3.26 2.08
CA VAL A 42 14.73 -2.87 2.67
C VAL A 42 14.97 -1.36 2.57
N ASP A 43 14.31 -0.69 1.64
CA ASP A 43 14.34 0.77 1.51
C ASP A 43 13.01 1.29 0.97
N PHE A 44 12.58 2.47 1.45
CA PHE A 44 11.31 3.06 1.10
C PHE A 44 11.42 4.56 0.89
N LEU A 45 11.32 4.98 -0.36
CA LEU A 45 11.50 6.36 -0.77
C LEU A 45 10.17 7.00 -1.17
N LYS A 46 10.06 8.30 -0.90
CA LYS A 46 8.91 9.12 -1.30
C LYS A 46 9.41 10.33 -2.07
N THR A 47 8.72 10.69 -3.16
CA THR A 47 9.04 11.87 -3.97
C THR A 47 7.79 12.46 -4.60
N ASP A 48 7.76 13.76 -4.75
CA ASP A 48 6.76 14.47 -5.56
C ASP A 48 7.14 14.53 -7.06
N ARG A 49 8.42 14.22 -7.37
CA ARG A 49 9.00 14.18 -8.71
C ARG A 49 9.59 12.81 -9.05
N PRO A 50 8.75 11.84 -9.42
CA PRO A 50 9.21 10.51 -9.81
C PRO A 50 9.71 10.49 -11.26
N ASP A 51 10.63 11.40 -11.63
CA ASP A 51 11.19 11.47 -12.97
C ASP A 51 12.24 10.39 -13.23
N ALA A 52 12.66 10.27 -14.49
CA ALA A 52 13.65 9.27 -14.89
C ALA A 52 15.01 9.44 -14.19
N ALA A 53 15.40 10.67 -13.85
CA ALA A 53 16.65 10.95 -13.13
C ALA A 53 16.59 10.43 -11.69
N PHE A 54 15.47 10.66 -10.98
CA PHE A 54 15.26 10.13 -9.64
C PHE A 54 15.29 8.58 -9.63
N VAL A 55 14.55 7.95 -10.56
CA VAL A 55 14.52 6.48 -10.66
C VAL A 55 15.89 5.92 -11.04
N ALA A 56 16.62 6.58 -11.94
CA ALA A 56 18.01 6.18 -12.27
C ALA A 56 18.91 6.20 -11.03
N GLY A 57 18.82 7.24 -10.20
CA GLY A 57 19.58 7.34 -8.95
C GLY A 57 19.28 6.18 -7.99
N VAL A 58 18.00 5.76 -7.88
CA VAL A 58 17.62 4.60 -7.07
C VAL A 58 18.25 3.32 -7.60
N LEU A 59 18.25 3.11 -8.94
CA LEU A 59 18.88 1.95 -9.56
C LEU A 59 20.40 1.95 -9.41
N ASP A 60 21.04 3.12 -9.50
CA ASP A 60 22.49 3.26 -9.34
C ASP A 60 22.92 2.99 -7.89
N ALA A 61 22.10 3.39 -6.92
CA ALA A 61 22.33 3.07 -5.50
C ALA A 61 22.09 1.58 -5.17
N ASN A 62 21.28 0.88 -5.98
CA ASN A 62 20.88 -0.50 -5.74
C ASN A 62 21.14 -1.37 -7.01
N PRO A 63 22.38 -1.65 -7.39
CA PRO A 63 22.71 -2.33 -8.65
C PRO A 63 22.26 -3.79 -8.71
N ALA A 64 21.83 -4.37 -7.60
CA ALA A 64 21.27 -5.73 -7.53
C ALA A 64 19.77 -5.78 -7.94
N ILE A 65 19.11 -4.64 -8.17
CA ILE A 65 17.74 -4.61 -8.69
C ILE A 65 17.77 -5.11 -10.14
N ASP A 66 17.09 -6.22 -10.41
CA ASP A 66 16.99 -6.81 -11.74
C ASP A 66 15.57 -6.81 -12.31
N ALA A 67 14.58 -6.51 -11.50
CA ALA A 67 13.18 -6.43 -11.92
C ALA A 67 12.44 -5.29 -11.24
N ALA A 68 11.43 -4.74 -11.94
CA ALA A 68 10.55 -3.73 -11.38
C ALA A 68 9.09 -3.92 -11.79
N ILE A 69 8.21 -3.41 -10.94
CA ILE A 69 6.79 -3.29 -11.22
C ILE A 69 6.34 -1.86 -10.89
N ALA A 70 5.49 -1.29 -11.73
CA ALA A 70 4.97 0.05 -11.51
C ALA A 70 3.46 0.13 -11.73
N ILE A 71 2.80 0.93 -10.87
CA ILE A 71 1.46 1.47 -11.08
C ILE A 71 1.52 2.98 -11.18
N SER A 72 0.59 3.57 -11.92
CA SER A 72 0.47 5.02 -12.01
C SER A 72 -0.99 5.43 -12.14
N CYS A 73 -1.40 6.37 -11.29
CA CYS A 73 -2.68 7.08 -11.41
C CYS A 73 -2.59 8.29 -12.37
N ARG A 74 -1.36 8.62 -12.85
CA ARG A 74 -1.12 9.69 -13.80
C ARG A 74 -0.96 9.11 -15.21
N THR A 75 -1.02 9.97 -16.22
CA THR A 75 -0.64 9.60 -17.59
C THR A 75 0.76 9.01 -17.55
N ALA A 76 0.93 7.84 -18.19
CA ALA A 76 2.17 7.06 -18.10
C ALA A 76 3.39 7.96 -18.38
N ASP A 77 4.35 7.96 -17.45
CA ASP A 77 5.64 8.59 -17.69
C ASP A 77 6.47 7.66 -18.59
N SER A 78 6.40 7.95 -19.89
CA SER A 78 7.07 7.15 -20.93
C SER A 78 8.61 7.10 -20.74
N GLU A 79 9.20 8.11 -20.11
CA GLU A 79 10.65 8.18 -19.84
C GLU A 79 11.06 7.23 -18.72
N VAL A 80 10.30 7.19 -17.61
CA VAL A 80 10.53 6.24 -16.52
C VAL A 80 10.36 4.80 -16.99
N GLU A 81 9.28 4.50 -17.71
CA GLU A 81 9.08 3.15 -18.27
C GLU A 81 10.20 2.76 -19.25
N SER A 82 10.61 3.68 -20.12
CA SER A 82 11.69 3.45 -21.07
C SER A 82 13.03 3.21 -20.36
N LEU A 83 13.29 3.93 -19.27
CA LEU A 83 14.46 3.72 -18.41
C LEU A 83 14.44 2.32 -17.79
N LEU A 84 13.33 1.94 -17.16
CA LEU A 84 13.19 0.64 -16.50
C LEU A 84 13.35 -0.53 -17.49
N ARG A 85 12.75 -0.43 -18.69
CA ARG A 85 12.88 -1.45 -19.75
C ARG A 85 14.31 -1.58 -20.28
N ARG A 86 15.08 -0.48 -20.30
CA ARG A 86 16.49 -0.52 -20.75
C ARG A 86 17.46 -1.04 -19.69
N ARG A 87 17.18 -0.71 -18.41
CA ARG A 87 18.11 -0.97 -17.30
C ARG A 87 17.91 -2.33 -16.64
N LEU A 88 16.68 -2.84 -16.66
CA LEU A 88 16.29 -4.03 -15.91
C LEU A 88 16.01 -5.20 -16.84
N ARG A 89 16.30 -6.41 -16.34
CA ARG A 89 15.98 -7.64 -17.03
C ARG A 89 14.48 -7.81 -17.24
N ARG A 90 13.66 -7.31 -16.30
CA ARG A 90 12.21 -7.39 -16.36
C ARG A 90 11.57 -6.13 -15.79
N PHE A 91 10.63 -5.60 -16.54
CA PHE A 91 9.73 -4.55 -16.09
C PHE A 91 8.28 -4.94 -16.38
N LEU A 92 7.43 -4.83 -15.37
CA LEU A 92 6.00 -5.06 -15.45
C LEU A 92 5.25 -3.76 -15.14
N ARG A 93 4.50 -3.25 -16.10
CA ARG A 93 3.49 -2.24 -15.81
C ARG A 93 2.25 -2.98 -15.29
N PHE A 94 1.87 -2.72 -14.05
CA PHE A 94 0.68 -3.33 -13.49
C PHE A 94 -0.56 -2.55 -13.91
N ASP A 95 -1.37 -3.20 -14.68
CA ASP A 95 -2.71 -2.77 -15.09
C ASP A 95 -3.71 -3.92 -14.91
N ARG A 96 -4.92 -3.70 -15.33
CA ARG A 96 -6.05 -4.65 -15.14
C ARG A 96 -5.90 -5.98 -15.87
N SER A 97 -5.06 -6.04 -16.89
CA SER A 97 -4.81 -7.24 -17.69
C SER A 97 -3.81 -8.20 -17.05
N VAL A 98 -3.05 -7.70 -16.07
CA VAL A 98 -2.00 -8.47 -15.40
C VAL A 98 -2.64 -9.43 -14.40
N PRO A 99 -2.37 -10.74 -14.50
CA PRO A 99 -2.88 -11.72 -13.55
C PRO A 99 -2.41 -11.46 -12.11
N VAL A 100 -3.29 -11.70 -11.14
CA VAL A 100 -3.00 -11.55 -9.71
C VAL A 100 -3.27 -12.86 -8.98
N PRO A 101 -2.61 -13.12 -7.82
CA PRO A 101 -2.75 -14.38 -7.07
C PRO A 101 -4.01 -14.47 -6.19
N ILE A 102 -4.97 -13.57 -6.35
CA ILE A 102 -6.28 -13.58 -5.67
C ILE A 102 -7.39 -13.49 -6.71
N GLU A 103 -8.60 -13.92 -6.35
CA GLU A 103 -9.76 -13.83 -7.22
C GLU A 103 -10.42 -12.45 -7.11
N ASN A 104 -10.48 -11.73 -8.20
CA ASN A 104 -11.17 -10.43 -8.23
C ASN A 104 -12.67 -10.62 -8.53
N ARG A 105 -13.51 -10.40 -7.51
CA ARG A 105 -14.98 -10.47 -7.58
C ARG A 105 -15.64 -9.09 -7.75
N TYR A 106 -14.86 -8.05 -8.02
CA TYR A 106 -15.38 -6.71 -8.24
C TYR A 106 -16.26 -6.66 -9.49
N ALA A 107 -17.49 -6.14 -9.36
CA ALA A 107 -18.48 -6.18 -10.45
C ALA A 107 -18.05 -5.42 -11.71
N THR A 108 -17.19 -4.40 -11.56
CA THR A 108 -16.64 -3.59 -12.65
C THR A 108 -15.12 -3.56 -12.58
N PRO A 109 -14.45 -4.70 -12.87
CA PRO A 109 -12.99 -4.82 -12.72
C PRO A 109 -12.22 -3.80 -13.55
N GLU A 110 -12.81 -3.30 -14.63
CA GLU A 110 -12.24 -2.25 -15.48
C GLU A 110 -12.15 -0.87 -14.83
N THR A 111 -12.88 -0.63 -13.75
CA THR A 111 -12.84 0.63 -13.00
C THR A 111 -12.09 0.53 -11.67
N LEU A 112 -11.71 -0.68 -11.26
CA LEU A 112 -10.98 -0.89 -10.01
C LEU A 112 -9.59 -0.25 -10.06
N GLY A 113 -9.26 0.55 -9.05
CA GLY A 113 -7.92 1.11 -8.88
C GLY A 113 -6.88 0.00 -8.72
N PRO A 114 -5.78 0.03 -9.49
CA PRO A 114 -4.74 -0.99 -9.38
C PRO A 114 -4.03 -0.96 -8.01
N ASP A 115 -3.98 0.19 -7.35
CA ASP A 115 -3.48 0.39 -5.99
C ASP A 115 -4.32 -0.41 -4.97
N ARG A 116 -5.64 -0.37 -5.06
CA ARG A 116 -6.56 -1.13 -4.20
C ARG A 116 -6.36 -2.64 -4.38
N LEU A 117 -6.26 -3.09 -5.62
CA LEU A 117 -6.02 -4.50 -5.92
C LEU A 117 -4.63 -4.95 -5.44
N ALA A 118 -3.61 -4.10 -5.61
CA ALA A 118 -2.27 -4.37 -5.07
C ALA A 118 -2.28 -4.44 -3.54
N ALA A 119 -2.95 -3.51 -2.84
CA ALA A 119 -3.10 -3.56 -1.39
C ALA A 119 -3.78 -4.86 -0.93
N ALA A 120 -4.83 -5.29 -1.65
CA ALA A 120 -5.53 -6.56 -1.37
C ALA A 120 -4.60 -7.78 -1.53
N VAL A 121 -3.80 -7.83 -2.60
CA VAL A 121 -2.78 -8.88 -2.80
C VAL A 121 -1.73 -8.85 -1.69
N GLY A 122 -1.28 -7.65 -1.29
CA GLY A 122 -0.32 -7.47 -0.20
C GLY A 122 -0.86 -8.00 1.13
N ALA A 123 -2.07 -7.60 1.48
CA ALA A 123 -2.72 -8.04 2.71
C ALA A 123 -2.91 -9.56 2.75
N TRP A 124 -3.43 -10.15 1.67
CA TRP A 124 -3.64 -11.59 1.61
C TRP A 124 -2.32 -12.38 1.60
N THR A 125 -1.26 -11.83 1.05
CA THR A 125 0.08 -12.42 1.09
C THR A 125 0.67 -12.44 2.51
N LEU A 126 0.45 -11.36 3.28
CA LEU A 126 0.91 -11.25 4.67
C LEU A 126 0.07 -12.08 5.65
N TYR A 127 -1.22 -12.22 5.37
CA TYR A 127 -2.18 -12.90 6.25
C TYR A 127 -3.00 -13.95 5.49
N PRO A 128 -2.37 -15.00 4.94
CA PRO A 128 -3.08 -15.99 4.14
C PRO A 128 -4.12 -16.76 4.97
N GLY A 129 -5.27 -17.10 4.34
CA GLY A 129 -6.33 -17.85 5.00
C GLY A 129 -7.10 -17.06 6.06
N ARG A 130 -7.13 -15.72 5.96
CA ARG A 130 -7.88 -14.84 6.86
C ARG A 130 -8.86 -13.96 6.09
N ASN A 131 -9.95 -13.60 6.75
CA ASN A 131 -10.82 -12.52 6.33
C ASN A 131 -10.14 -11.20 6.68
N ILE A 132 -9.93 -10.31 5.71
CA ILE A 132 -9.10 -9.12 5.89
C ILE A 132 -9.88 -7.87 5.49
N LEU A 133 -10.04 -6.95 6.43
CA LEU A 133 -10.45 -5.58 6.19
C LEU A 133 -9.20 -4.71 6.03
N ILE A 134 -9.07 -4.05 4.89
CA ILE A 134 -7.95 -3.17 4.57
C ILE A 134 -8.48 -1.75 4.56
N VAL A 135 -7.81 -0.84 5.28
CA VAL A 135 -8.13 0.59 5.25
C VAL A 135 -6.87 1.36 4.88
N ASP A 136 -6.90 2.02 3.73
CA ASP A 136 -5.80 2.91 3.28
C ASP A 136 -6.19 4.37 3.52
N PHE A 137 -5.42 5.03 4.38
CA PHE A 137 -5.60 6.44 4.75
C PHE A 137 -4.74 7.34 3.87
N GLY A 138 -5.31 7.75 2.74
CA GLY A 138 -4.70 8.65 1.77
C GLY A 138 -5.55 9.89 1.47
N THR A 139 -5.39 10.47 0.29
CA THR A 139 -6.26 11.55 -0.22
C THR A 139 -7.74 11.14 -0.22
N ALA A 140 -8.00 9.89 -0.59
CA ALA A 140 -9.23 9.18 -0.28
C ALA A 140 -8.91 8.09 0.78
N ILE A 141 -9.88 7.77 1.61
CA ILE A 141 -9.85 6.55 2.42
C ILE A 141 -10.48 5.46 1.59
N THR A 142 -9.74 4.38 1.32
CA THR A 142 -10.31 3.18 0.73
C THR A 142 -10.48 2.11 1.80
N ILE A 143 -11.58 1.39 1.72
CA ILE A 143 -11.98 0.35 2.66
C ILE A 143 -12.25 -0.89 1.82
N ASP A 144 -11.36 -1.86 1.85
CA ASP A 144 -11.36 -3.01 0.98
C ASP A 144 -11.47 -4.32 1.77
N PHE A 145 -12.06 -5.35 1.18
CA PHE A 145 -12.26 -6.62 1.85
C PHE A 145 -11.81 -7.80 0.99
N VAL A 146 -11.02 -8.68 1.62
CA VAL A 146 -10.57 -9.95 1.03
C VAL A 146 -10.99 -11.09 1.96
N THR A 147 -11.61 -12.13 1.39
CA THR A 147 -12.02 -13.32 2.16
C THR A 147 -10.83 -14.22 2.48
N GLU A 148 -10.99 -15.11 3.44
CA GLU A 148 -10.04 -16.18 3.77
C GLU A 148 -9.66 -17.06 2.57
N ARG A 149 -10.51 -17.12 1.53
CA ARG A 149 -10.27 -17.86 0.29
C ARG A 149 -9.49 -17.07 -0.75
N GLY A 150 -9.10 -15.82 -0.45
CA GLY A 150 -8.42 -14.96 -1.39
C GLY A 150 -9.35 -14.35 -2.46
N GLU A 151 -10.62 -14.14 -2.14
CA GLU A 151 -11.59 -13.46 -3.00
C GLU A 151 -11.65 -11.97 -2.60
N TYR A 152 -11.28 -11.08 -3.50
CA TYR A 152 -11.47 -9.64 -3.32
C TYR A 152 -12.93 -9.29 -3.65
N LEU A 153 -13.71 -8.95 -2.64
CA LEU A 153 -15.14 -8.66 -2.80
C LEU A 153 -15.45 -7.21 -3.18
N GLY A 154 -14.45 -6.34 -3.11
CA GLY A 154 -14.63 -4.91 -3.31
C GLY A 154 -14.48 -4.12 -2.02
N GLY A 155 -15.07 -2.93 -1.99
CA GLY A 155 -14.98 -2.04 -0.84
C GLY A 155 -15.58 -0.68 -1.13
N ASN A 156 -15.22 0.30 -0.30
CA ASN A 156 -15.78 1.65 -0.33
C ASN A 156 -14.67 2.69 -0.49
N ILE A 157 -15.05 3.87 -0.96
CA ILE A 157 -14.17 5.02 -1.10
C ILE A 157 -14.85 6.20 -0.41
N SER A 158 -14.14 6.84 0.51
CA SER A 158 -14.59 8.05 1.16
C SER A 158 -13.49 9.12 1.17
N PRO A 159 -13.81 10.40 1.41
CA PRO A 159 -12.80 11.44 1.45
C PRO A 159 -11.84 11.24 2.64
N GLY A 160 -10.53 11.33 2.40
CA GLY A 160 -9.51 11.40 3.45
C GLY A 160 -9.63 12.67 4.30
N ALA A 161 -8.91 12.73 5.42
CA ALA A 161 -9.06 13.82 6.36
C ALA A 161 -8.73 15.20 5.76
N ASP A 162 -7.60 15.31 5.03
CA ASP A 162 -7.25 16.57 4.36
C ASP A 162 -8.30 16.97 3.31
N THR A 163 -8.86 16.01 2.59
CA THR A 163 -9.95 16.22 1.63
C THR A 163 -11.20 16.74 2.33
N ARG A 164 -11.56 16.21 3.52
CA ARG A 164 -12.71 16.69 4.31
C ARG A 164 -12.47 18.11 4.82
N PHE A 165 -11.29 18.42 5.33
CA PHE A 165 -10.95 19.78 5.78
C PHE A 165 -11.03 20.79 4.63
N ARG A 166 -10.46 20.46 3.47
CA ARG A 166 -10.52 21.31 2.27
C ARG A 166 -11.94 21.45 1.74
N ALA A 167 -12.74 20.40 1.78
CA ALA A 167 -14.13 20.46 1.33
C ALA A 167 -14.95 21.41 2.19
N LEU A 168 -14.84 21.35 3.53
CA LEU A 168 -15.51 22.27 4.43
C LEU A 168 -15.14 23.73 4.14
N ASN A 169 -13.86 24.01 3.96
CA ASN A 169 -13.42 25.38 3.62
C ASN A 169 -13.87 25.80 2.22
N ARG A 170 -13.78 24.90 1.22
CA ARG A 170 -14.08 25.24 -0.18
C ARG A 170 -15.55 25.47 -0.46
N PHE A 171 -16.42 24.71 0.21
CA PHE A 171 -17.87 24.70 -0.06
C PHE A 171 -18.69 25.48 0.96
N THR A 172 -18.04 26.27 1.83
CA THR A 172 -18.69 27.19 2.76
C THR A 172 -17.98 28.53 2.74
N ASP A 173 -18.74 29.62 3.00
CA ASP A 173 -18.18 30.98 2.92
C ASP A 173 -17.34 31.37 4.14
N THR A 174 -17.58 30.75 5.30
CA THR A 174 -17.05 31.23 6.59
C THR A 174 -16.18 30.22 7.34
N LEU A 175 -16.18 28.95 6.94
CA LEU A 175 -15.39 27.95 7.65
C LEU A 175 -13.91 28.05 7.29
N PRO A 176 -13.02 28.18 8.31
CA PRO A 176 -11.58 28.28 8.05
C PRO A 176 -11.02 26.94 7.56
N LEU A 177 -9.94 27.00 6.79
CA LEU A 177 -9.17 25.81 6.50
C LEU A 177 -8.51 25.31 7.79
N CYS A 178 -8.81 24.08 8.15
CA CYS A 178 -8.22 23.34 9.26
C CYS A 178 -7.33 22.21 8.75
N SER A 179 -6.56 21.65 9.65
CA SER A 179 -5.70 20.49 9.41
C SER A 179 -5.82 19.53 10.60
N PHE A 180 -5.09 18.42 10.56
CA PHE A 180 -5.03 17.52 11.70
C PHE A 180 -4.74 18.25 13.00
N PRO A 181 -5.49 17.96 14.08
CA PRO A 181 -5.25 18.55 15.38
C PRO A 181 -3.87 18.16 15.90
N GLN A 182 -3.15 19.12 16.49
CA GLN A 182 -1.87 18.86 17.15
C GLN A 182 -2.04 18.04 18.43
N GLN A 183 -3.25 18.01 18.99
CA GLN A 183 -3.58 17.21 20.16
C GLN A 183 -3.79 15.74 19.79
N GLU A 184 -3.29 14.83 20.61
CA GLU A 184 -3.42 13.39 20.37
C GLU A 184 -4.88 12.92 20.32
N LYS A 185 -5.81 13.58 21.00
CA LYS A 185 -7.26 13.27 20.97
C LYS A 185 -8.06 14.54 20.80
N PRO A 186 -8.75 14.72 19.68
CA PRO A 186 -9.75 15.77 19.58
C PRO A 186 -10.86 15.50 20.61
N THR A 187 -11.46 16.56 21.11
CA THR A 187 -12.61 16.47 22.03
C THR A 187 -13.80 15.81 21.32
N LEU A 188 -14.73 15.24 22.08
CA LEU A 188 -15.96 14.69 21.51
C LEU A 188 -16.80 15.81 20.85
N LEU A 189 -16.88 16.95 21.52
CA LEU A 189 -17.56 18.14 21.01
C LEU A 189 -16.55 19.30 21.01
N GLY A 190 -16.44 20.00 19.89
CA GLY A 190 -15.64 21.21 19.80
C GLY A 190 -16.37 22.39 20.46
N ASP A 191 -15.61 23.26 21.10
CA ASP A 191 -16.07 24.48 21.79
C ASP A 191 -15.79 25.76 21.00
N SER A 192 -15.20 25.61 19.82
CA SER A 192 -14.94 26.67 18.87
C SER A 192 -15.13 26.14 17.44
N THR A 193 -15.27 27.04 16.46
CA THR A 193 -15.42 26.62 15.05
C THR A 193 -14.29 25.70 14.60
N ARG A 194 -13.04 26.03 14.96
CA ARG A 194 -11.87 25.24 14.61
C ARG A 194 -11.92 23.85 15.25
N SER A 195 -12.10 23.79 16.56
CA SER A 195 -12.18 22.50 17.28
C SER A 195 -13.38 21.66 16.86
N ALA A 196 -14.50 22.31 16.49
CA ALA A 196 -15.68 21.61 15.96
C ALA A 196 -15.40 20.97 14.59
N ILE A 197 -14.68 21.66 13.70
CA ILE A 197 -14.25 21.12 12.41
C ILE A 197 -13.27 19.97 12.63
N GLU A 198 -12.24 20.17 13.44
CA GLU A 198 -11.22 19.15 13.73
C GLU A 198 -11.81 17.89 14.35
N SER A 199 -12.65 18.07 15.38
CA SER A 199 -13.35 16.96 16.04
C SER A 199 -14.33 16.24 15.10
N GLY A 200 -15.09 17.01 14.32
CA GLY A 200 -16.07 16.44 13.39
C GLY A 200 -15.42 15.59 12.31
N VAL A 201 -14.30 16.06 11.72
CA VAL A 201 -13.59 15.31 10.69
C VAL A 201 -12.94 14.05 11.28
N VAL A 202 -12.20 14.19 12.38
CA VAL A 202 -11.45 13.06 12.95
C VAL A 202 -12.38 12.02 13.56
N ASN A 203 -13.32 12.43 14.41
CA ASN A 203 -14.28 11.50 15.02
C ASN A 203 -15.20 10.88 13.97
N GLY A 204 -15.59 11.65 12.93
CA GLY A 204 -16.36 11.12 11.82
C GLY A 204 -15.68 9.98 11.09
N ILE A 205 -14.36 10.08 10.83
CA ILE A 205 -13.57 8.99 10.23
C ILE A 205 -13.49 7.79 11.19
N VAL A 206 -13.24 8.02 12.49
CA VAL A 206 -13.19 6.93 13.48
C VAL A 206 -14.51 6.17 13.50
N TYR A 207 -15.65 6.85 13.58
CA TYR A 207 -16.98 6.22 13.62
C TYR A 207 -17.32 5.49 12.31
N GLU A 208 -16.91 6.03 11.19
CA GLU A 208 -17.05 5.38 9.89
C GLU A 208 -16.31 4.01 9.89
N ILE A 209 -15.06 4.00 10.30
CA ILE A 209 -14.25 2.78 10.32
C ILE A 209 -14.76 1.79 11.38
N GLU A 210 -15.09 2.25 12.61
CA GLU A 210 -15.70 1.39 13.64
C GLU A 210 -17.01 0.76 13.16
N GLY A 211 -17.80 1.48 12.37
CA GLY A 211 -19.02 0.97 11.76
C GLY A 211 -18.73 -0.20 10.84
N TYR A 212 -17.77 -0.06 9.91
CA TYR A 212 -17.38 -1.14 9.01
C TYR A 212 -16.79 -2.34 9.75
N ILE A 213 -15.93 -2.11 10.73
CA ILE A 213 -15.35 -3.17 11.55
C ILE A 213 -16.47 -3.98 12.23
N ARG A 214 -17.35 -3.31 12.96
CA ARG A 214 -18.46 -3.96 13.67
C ARG A 214 -19.36 -4.77 12.74
N ASP A 215 -19.71 -4.22 11.58
CA ASP A 215 -20.63 -4.87 10.65
C ASP A 215 -19.99 -6.07 9.94
N LEU A 216 -18.66 -6.03 9.74
CA LEU A 216 -17.91 -7.17 9.18
C LEU A 216 -17.62 -8.25 10.23
N GLU A 217 -17.30 -7.88 11.49
CA GLU A 217 -17.13 -8.85 12.60
C GLU A 217 -18.39 -9.66 12.87
N GLN A 218 -19.59 -9.11 12.57
CA GLN A 218 -20.84 -9.86 12.66
C GLN A 218 -21.04 -10.90 11.55
N ARG A 219 -20.34 -10.76 10.42
CA ARG A 219 -20.52 -11.59 9.22
C ARG A 219 -19.37 -12.57 8.99
N TYR A 220 -18.19 -12.24 9.47
CA TYR A 220 -16.96 -12.96 9.19
C TYR A 220 -16.21 -13.23 10.49
N GLU A 221 -15.92 -14.48 10.75
CA GLU A 221 -15.07 -14.87 11.88
C GLU A 221 -13.60 -14.51 11.60
N ASP A 222 -12.80 -14.35 12.66
CA ASP A 222 -11.36 -14.12 12.58
C ASP A 222 -10.96 -12.93 11.68
N LEU A 223 -11.74 -11.85 11.72
CA LEU A 223 -11.46 -10.65 10.92
C LEU A 223 -10.09 -10.05 11.28
N ARG A 224 -9.21 -9.94 10.30
CA ARG A 224 -7.95 -9.20 10.40
C ARG A 224 -8.14 -7.78 9.90
N ILE A 225 -7.75 -6.80 10.71
CA ILE A 225 -7.86 -5.38 10.35
C ILE A 225 -6.46 -4.88 10.03
N VAL A 226 -6.25 -4.42 8.80
CA VAL A 226 -4.96 -3.91 8.31
C VAL A 226 -5.11 -2.46 7.90
N PHE A 227 -4.35 -1.58 8.54
CA PHE A 227 -4.29 -0.16 8.18
C PHE A 227 -3.01 0.11 7.41
N THR A 228 -3.14 0.93 6.38
CA THR A 228 -2.03 1.44 5.55
C THR A 228 -2.26 2.92 5.23
N GLY A 229 -1.32 3.54 4.52
CA GLY A 229 -1.38 4.95 4.21
C GLY A 229 -0.72 5.85 5.25
N GLY A 230 -0.65 7.15 4.91
CA GLY A 230 0.15 8.12 5.69
C GLY A 230 -0.39 8.41 7.08
N GLU A 231 -1.69 8.22 7.30
CA GLU A 231 -2.38 8.57 8.55
C GLU A 231 -2.78 7.33 9.36
N SER A 232 -2.35 6.15 8.93
CA SER A 232 -2.71 4.86 9.52
C SER A 232 -2.41 4.79 11.02
N ASP A 233 -1.23 5.23 11.46
CA ASP A 233 -0.84 5.22 12.89
C ASP A 233 -1.69 6.16 13.74
N PHE A 234 -2.06 7.32 13.16
CA PHE A 234 -2.90 8.28 13.86
C PHE A 234 -4.27 7.68 14.17
N PHE A 235 -4.89 6.99 13.21
CA PHE A 235 -6.19 6.37 13.39
C PHE A 235 -6.11 5.05 14.17
N ALA A 236 -5.06 4.25 14.00
CA ALA A 236 -4.87 2.99 14.74
C ALA A 236 -4.85 3.20 16.26
N LYS A 237 -4.25 4.30 16.73
CA LYS A 237 -4.23 4.64 18.17
C LYS A 237 -5.59 5.03 18.75
N ARG A 238 -6.60 5.27 17.92
CA ARG A 238 -7.94 5.74 18.33
C ARG A 238 -8.99 4.66 18.33
N LEU A 239 -8.73 3.56 17.69
CA LEU A 239 -9.60 2.41 17.63
C LEU A 239 -9.21 1.40 18.71
N LYS A 240 -10.20 0.67 19.23
CA LYS A 240 -9.97 -0.31 20.32
C LYS A 240 -9.59 -1.68 19.79
N ASN A 241 -9.76 -1.91 18.49
CA ASN A 241 -9.51 -3.18 17.84
C ASN A 241 -8.00 -3.45 17.70
N THR A 242 -7.62 -4.72 17.60
CA THR A 242 -6.25 -5.09 17.21
C THR A 242 -6.03 -4.79 15.75
N ILE A 243 -5.23 -3.74 15.47
CA ILE A 243 -4.96 -3.25 14.13
C ILE A 243 -3.51 -3.51 13.78
N PHE A 244 -3.27 -4.00 12.58
CA PHE A 244 -1.94 -4.18 12.00
C PHE A 244 -1.65 -3.05 11.04
N ALA A 245 -0.80 -2.11 11.44
CA ALA A 245 -0.38 -1.02 10.56
C ALA A 245 0.80 -1.46 9.69
N THR A 246 0.67 -1.29 8.38
CA THR A 246 1.71 -1.63 7.40
C THR A 246 1.77 -0.52 6.36
N TYR A 247 2.80 0.31 6.43
CA TYR A 247 2.94 1.50 5.56
C TYR A 247 3.15 1.20 4.09
N ASP A 248 3.67 0.03 3.79
CA ASP A 248 4.15 -0.39 2.47
C ASP A 248 3.32 -1.54 1.87
N LEU A 249 2.07 -1.67 2.30
CA LEU A 249 1.17 -2.77 1.88
C LEU A 249 1.04 -2.89 0.37
N VAL A 250 0.89 -1.76 -0.34
CA VAL A 250 0.84 -1.73 -1.80
C VAL A 250 2.15 -2.27 -2.40
N ALA A 251 3.30 -1.91 -1.83
CA ALA A 251 4.60 -2.40 -2.30
C ALA A 251 4.74 -3.92 -2.14
N TYR A 252 4.31 -4.49 -1.02
CA TYR A 252 4.24 -5.95 -0.84
C TYR A 252 3.36 -6.62 -1.91
N GLY A 253 2.20 -6.03 -2.18
CA GLY A 253 1.29 -6.53 -3.20
C GLY A 253 1.88 -6.47 -4.60
N LEU A 254 2.48 -5.34 -4.96
CA LEU A 254 3.17 -5.17 -6.23
C LEU A 254 4.30 -6.19 -6.40
N ASN A 255 5.14 -6.36 -5.38
CA ASN A 255 6.19 -7.37 -5.44
C ASN A 255 5.62 -8.78 -5.64
N ARG A 256 4.56 -9.13 -4.93
CA ARG A 256 3.93 -10.44 -5.08
C ARG A 256 3.35 -10.65 -6.48
N ILE A 257 2.76 -9.61 -7.07
CA ILE A 257 2.25 -9.62 -8.45
C ILE A 257 3.41 -9.79 -9.44
N LEU A 258 4.53 -9.08 -9.25
CA LEU A 258 5.73 -9.22 -10.08
C LEU A 258 6.27 -10.65 -10.04
N GLU A 259 6.37 -11.27 -8.86
CA GLU A 259 6.81 -12.64 -8.67
C GLU A 259 5.84 -13.66 -9.27
N TYR A 260 4.53 -13.45 -9.12
CA TYR A 260 3.50 -14.32 -9.67
C TYR A 260 3.56 -14.40 -11.21
N ASN A 261 3.93 -13.28 -11.85
CA ASN A 261 4.10 -13.18 -13.30
C ASN A 261 5.54 -13.44 -13.77
N ALA A 262 6.39 -13.98 -12.90
CA ALA A 262 7.81 -14.24 -13.21
C ALA A 262 8.05 -15.56 -13.96
N LYS A 263 7.02 -16.32 -14.24
CA LYS A 263 7.12 -17.64 -14.90
C LYS A 263 7.36 -17.52 -16.39
#